data_13150d46e699a59332ad1b521abd4f94
#
_entry.id   13150d46e699a59332ad1b521abd4f94
#
_cell.length_a   1.000
_cell.length_b   1.000
_cell.length_c   1.000
_cell.angle_alpha   90.00
_cell.angle_beta   90.00
_cell.angle_gamma   90.00
#
_symmetry.space_group_name_H-M   'P 1'
#
loop_
_entity.id
_entity.type
_entity.pdbx_description
1 polymer ?
#
loop_
_entity_poly.entity_id
_entity_poly.type
_entity_poly.pdbx_seq_one_letter_code
_entity_poly.pdbx_strand_id
1 'polypeptide(L)'
;MNRKILVLPAVVGLLAPVLAACGGSDSGSSSGDAIAVGTTDRFTATKDAPAPLDPAYAYDVGTWNILRQTVQTLMIQPKGEGDPVPEAAQSCGFTDSGNERYACKLRDGLKFANGDKITAADVKYSIDRALALKADSGVFALLSTIDTVETQGDNEVIFHLKTADATFPYKLSTPVAGIVNPDDYEKNKLRDGFDVDGSGPYTVQTEVKNDEIVKATFTKNPNYKGTLKVKNSKVDMISYPDAAAMGKALDKGDIDVMTRTMSPAQIQKLSDSTDNDEDLVEMSGLEIRYLAFNTNAPSVKSKAVRQAMAQLINRGEIVSKVYGTQAEPLYSLVPASITGHSNSFFNKYGEPSNAKAKALLTAANITTPIKLTLHYTTDHYGSATKKEFEILQKQLNDSGLFDATIEGSPWATFRPAEQKGKYDVYGMGWFPDFPDADNYLAPFLDKDNFLGSPYHNSKISNTLIPASRREADRIAASPDLTAIQDIVANDVPVLPLWQGKQYVAARDDVTGTAYALNSSSTLQLWELSRGVSG
;
A
#
# COMPACT_ATOMS: atom_id res chain seq x y z
N MET A 1 65.70 -56.41 25.74
CA MET A 1 65.23 -57.80 25.88
C MET A 1 64.02 -57.99 24.96
N ASN A 2 64.19 -58.94 24.04
CA ASN A 2 63.23 -59.78 23.34
C ASN A 2 62.17 -59.09 22.46
N ARG A 3 62.30 -59.09 21.15
CA ARG A 3 62.07 -60.18 20.13
C ARG A 3 60.62 -60.61 20.15
N LYS A 4 59.80 -60.63 19.10
CA LYS A 4 59.97 -61.24 17.73
C LYS A 4 58.71 -60.88 16.91
N ILE A 5 58.84 -60.55 15.64
CA ILE A 5 58.72 -61.34 14.41
C ILE A 5 57.30 -61.53 13.88
N LEU A 6 57.06 -60.86 12.70
CA LEU A 6 56.60 -61.36 11.41
C LEU A 6 55.36 -62.26 11.35
N VAL A 7 54.47 -61.88 10.42
CA VAL A 7 54.22 -62.56 9.13
C VAL A 7 53.22 -61.79 8.29
N LEU A 8 53.56 -61.45 7.07
CA LEU A 8 52.65 -61.18 5.93
C LEU A 8 52.11 -62.51 5.41
N PRO A 9 50.99 -62.50 4.70
CA PRO A 9 51.08 -62.58 3.26
C PRO A 9 50.15 -61.64 2.47
N ALA A 10 50.67 -61.34 1.32
CA ALA A 10 50.03 -60.67 0.18
C ALA A 10 48.93 -61.55 -0.42
N VAL A 11 48.01 -60.89 -1.14
CA VAL A 11 47.51 -61.32 -2.44
C VAL A 11 46.54 -60.32 -3.07
N VAL A 12 46.92 -59.86 -4.24
CA VAL A 12 46.16 -59.61 -5.50
C VAL A 12 45.18 -58.47 -5.57
N GLY A 13 45.54 -57.60 -6.37
CA GLY A 13 45.04 -56.48 -7.06
C GLY A 13 43.80 -56.65 -7.91
N LEU A 14 43.13 -55.54 -7.99
CA LEU A 14 42.26 -55.21 -9.11
C LEU A 14 42.40 -53.70 -9.37
N LEU A 15 42.98 -53.37 -10.51
CA LEU A 15 43.05 -52.01 -11.07
C LEU A 15 41.67 -51.57 -11.51
N ALA A 16 41.21 -50.46 -11.03
CA ALA A 16 40.17 -49.66 -11.66
C ALA A 16 40.71 -48.26 -11.95
N PRO A 17 40.48 -47.69 -13.14
CA PRO A 17 41.07 -46.42 -13.56
C PRO A 17 40.40 -45.27 -12.83
N VAL A 18 41.20 -44.42 -12.20
CA VAL A 18 40.79 -43.11 -11.73
C VAL A 18 40.69 -42.20 -12.94
N LEU A 19 39.48 -41.91 -13.36
CA LEU A 19 39.19 -40.77 -14.23
C LEU A 19 39.35 -39.50 -13.40
N ALA A 20 40.42 -38.78 -13.58
CA ALA A 20 40.59 -37.41 -13.13
C ALA A 20 39.67 -36.54 -13.97
N ALA A 21 38.50 -36.23 -13.46
CA ALA A 21 37.70 -35.12 -13.92
C ALA A 21 38.31 -33.85 -13.35
N CYS A 22 38.83 -33.00 -14.21
CA CYS A 22 39.13 -31.60 -13.92
C CYS A 22 37.84 -30.95 -13.46
N GLY A 23 37.69 -30.70 -12.18
CA GLY A 23 36.67 -29.85 -11.62
C GLY A 23 37.01 -28.41 -11.96
N GLY A 24 36.31 -27.84 -12.93
CA GLY A 24 36.12 -26.39 -12.98
C GLY A 24 35.49 -25.95 -11.69
N SER A 25 36.08 -24.98 -11.03
CA SER A 25 35.46 -24.24 -9.94
C SER A 25 34.37 -23.39 -10.54
N ASP A 26 33.19 -23.98 -10.74
CA ASP A 26 31.96 -23.23 -10.82
C ASP A 26 31.68 -22.66 -9.42
N SER A 27 32.00 -21.39 -9.24
CA SER A 27 31.40 -20.57 -8.24
C SER A 27 29.97 -20.26 -8.68
N GLY A 28 29.17 -21.28 -8.92
CA GLY A 28 27.75 -21.20 -9.05
C GLY A 28 27.17 -21.01 -7.65
N SER A 29 26.76 -19.81 -7.31
CA SER A 29 25.87 -19.57 -6.19
C SER A 29 24.65 -20.45 -6.40
N SER A 30 24.51 -21.51 -5.62
CA SER A 30 23.28 -22.28 -5.49
C SER A 30 22.24 -21.44 -4.75
N SER A 31 21.70 -20.40 -5.39
CA SER A 31 20.42 -19.83 -5.06
C SER A 31 19.35 -20.76 -5.64
N GLY A 32 19.21 -21.96 -5.07
CA GLY A 32 18.15 -22.87 -5.47
C GLY A 32 16.79 -22.24 -5.22
N ASP A 33 15.90 -22.29 -6.21
CA ASP A 33 14.44 -22.14 -6.17
C ASP A 33 13.82 -20.83 -5.64
N ALA A 34 14.49 -19.97 -4.89
CA ALA A 34 13.93 -18.73 -4.39
C ALA A 34 13.93 -17.63 -5.44
N ILE A 35 12.83 -16.86 -5.53
CA ILE A 35 12.77 -15.62 -6.30
C ILE A 35 13.16 -14.48 -5.38
N ALA A 36 14.17 -13.69 -5.73
CA ALA A 36 14.61 -12.55 -4.95
C ALA A 36 13.91 -11.26 -5.40
N VAL A 37 13.12 -10.65 -4.51
CA VAL A 37 12.36 -9.44 -4.77
C VAL A 37 12.94 -8.28 -3.98
N GLY A 38 13.40 -7.23 -4.66
CA GLY A 38 13.87 -5.99 -4.03
C GLY A 38 12.71 -5.03 -3.74
N THR A 39 12.77 -4.37 -2.58
CA THR A 39 11.86 -3.29 -2.21
C THR A 39 12.63 -2.16 -1.53
N THR A 40 12.09 -0.94 -1.58
CA THR A 40 12.57 0.20 -0.80
C THR A 40 11.71 0.46 0.44
N ASP A 41 10.70 -0.38 0.69
CA ASP A 41 9.91 -0.29 1.92
C ASP A 41 10.79 -0.55 3.15
N ARG A 42 10.55 0.21 4.21
CA ARG A 42 11.29 0.14 5.47
C ARG A 42 10.39 -0.46 6.55
N PHE A 43 10.84 -1.54 7.15
CA PHE A 43 10.09 -2.26 8.19
C PHE A 43 10.84 -2.12 9.52
N THR A 44 10.46 -1.14 10.32
CA THR A 44 11.13 -0.84 11.58
C THR A 44 10.21 -1.10 12.77
N ALA A 45 10.75 -1.69 13.84
CA ALA A 45 10.09 -1.76 15.14
C ALA A 45 10.78 -0.77 16.09
N THR A 46 10.05 0.23 16.55
CA THR A 46 10.56 1.26 17.45
C THR A 46 9.71 1.36 18.69
N LYS A 47 10.14 2.13 19.68
CA LYS A 47 9.34 2.38 20.89
C LYS A 47 7.97 3.01 20.57
N ASP A 48 7.91 3.85 19.53
CA ASP A 48 6.69 4.56 19.13
C ASP A 48 5.89 3.78 18.07
N ALA A 49 6.48 2.73 17.46
CA ALA A 49 5.85 1.81 16.51
C ALA A 49 6.31 0.37 16.82
N PRO A 50 5.85 -0.23 17.93
CA PRO A 50 6.44 -1.48 18.43
C PRO A 50 6.00 -2.73 17.68
N ALA A 51 4.88 -2.69 16.97
CA ALA A 51 4.20 -3.86 16.40
C ALA A 51 3.91 -3.72 14.89
N PRO A 52 4.93 -3.47 14.04
CA PRO A 52 4.72 -3.16 12.62
C PRO A 52 4.05 -4.30 11.84
N LEU A 53 4.10 -5.54 12.31
CA LEU A 53 3.47 -6.69 11.67
C LEU A 53 2.27 -7.27 12.45
N ASP A 54 1.74 -6.54 13.43
CA ASP A 54 0.45 -6.91 14.04
C ASP A 54 -0.70 -6.36 13.16
N PRO A 55 -1.64 -7.20 12.67
CA PRO A 55 -2.77 -6.74 11.86
C PRO A 55 -3.61 -5.66 12.52
N ALA A 56 -3.70 -5.63 13.86
CA ALA A 56 -4.42 -4.60 14.59
C ALA A 56 -3.68 -3.26 14.69
N TYR A 57 -2.41 -3.19 14.25
CA TYR A 57 -1.58 -2.00 14.30
C TYR A 57 -1.06 -1.55 12.93
N ALA A 58 -0.62 -2.50 12.08
CA ALA A 58 -0.01 -2.22 10.78
C ALA A 58 -0.93 -1.37 9.89
N TYR A 59 -0.43 -0.22 9.42
CA TYR A 59 -1.19 0.66 8.52
C TYR A 59 -0.26 1.40 7.55
N ASP A 60 0.46 0.66 6.74
CA ASP A 60 1.22 1.14 5.59
C ASP A 60 1.32 0.03 4.52
N VAL A 61 1.58 0.43 3.28
CA VAL A 61 1.61 -0.49 2.12
C VAL A 61 2.66 -1.59 2.29
N GLY A 62 3.84 -1.25 2.81
CA GLY A 62 4.95 -2.20 2.96
C GLY A 62 4.61 -3.31 3.94
N THR A 63 4.20 -2.95 5.17
CA THR A 63 3.82 -3.93 6.20
C THR A 63 2.60 -4.74 5.78
N TRP A 64 1.62 -4.13 5.12
CA TRP A 64 0.48 -4.84 4.57
C TRP A 64 0.87 -5.84 3.49
N ASN A 65 1.91 -5.55 2.69
CA ASN A 65 2.41 -6.51 1.70
C ASN A 65 3.03 -7.75 2.35
N ILE A 66 3.61 -7.66 3.54
CA ILE A 66 4.03 -8.83 4.32
C ILE A 66 2.80 -9.57 4.87
N LEU A 67 1.87 -8.85 5.49
CA LEU A 67 0.69 -9.45 6.11
C LEU A 67 -0.22 -10.17 5.09
N ARG A 68 -0.40 -9.64 3.89
CA ARG A 68 -1.18 -10.28 2.81
C ARG A 68 -0.60 -11.62 2.35
N GLN A 69 0.71 -11.84 2.52
CA GLN A 69 1.34 -13.13 2.24
C GLN A 69 1.13 -14.15 3.37
N THR A 70 0.94 -13.69 4.61
CA THR A 70 1.08 -14.51 5.81
C THR A 70 -0.22 -14.69 6.59
N VAL A 71 -1.17 -13.77 6.46
CA VAL A 71 -2.43 -13.78 7.21
C VAL A 71 -3.61 -13.82 6.24
N GLN A 72 -4.52 -14.77 6.39
CA GLN A 72 -5.76 -14.80 5.61
C GLN A 72 -6.80 -13.83 6.16
N THR A 73 -7.60 -13.33 5.23
CA THR A 73 -8.82 -12.56 5.49
C THR A 73 -10.04 -13.33 4.96
N LEU A 74 -11.24 -12.96 5.38
CA LEU A 74 -12.47 -13.60 4.86
C LEU A 74 -12.67 -13.38 3.36
N MET A 75 -12.34 -12.17 2.90
CA MET A 75 -12.43 -11.72 1.51
C MET A 75 -11.05 -11.35 0.99
N ILE A 76 -10.84 -11.37 -0.31
CA ILE A 76 -9.60 -10.92 -0.96
C ILE A 76 -9.92 -10.13 -2.22
N GLN A 77 -9.06 -9.17 -2.55
CA GLN A 77 -9.08 -8.51 -3.85
C GLN A 77 -8.70 -9.52 -4.94
N PRO A 78 -9.51 -9.66 -6.01
CA PRO A 78 -9.20 -10.60 -7.08
C PRO A 78 -7.93 -10.18 -7.82
N LYS A 79 -7.35 -11.14 -8.55
CA LYS A 79 -6.31 -10.88 -9.52
C LYS A 79 -6.89 -9.99 -10.63
N GLY A 80 -6.35 -8.80 -10.77
CA GLY A 80 -6.94 -7.75 -11.60
C GLY A 80 -7.81 -6.82 -10.77
N GLU A 81 -8.76 -6.17 -11.42
CA GLU A 81 -9.69 -5.22 -10.79
C GLU A 81 -11.06 -5.86 -10.57
N GLY A 82 -11.81 -5.36 -9.61
CA GLY A 82 -13.18 -5.82 -9.34
C GLY A 82 -13.49 -5.91 -7.85
N ASP A 83 -14.69 -6.37 -7.57
CA ASP A 83 -15.18 -6.54 -6.21
C ASP A 83 -14.43 -7.67 -5.48
N PRO A 84 -14.25 -7.56 -4.16
CA PRO A 84 -13.63 -8.61 -3.35
C PRO A 84 -14.36 -9.93 -3.48
N VAL A 85 -13.60 -11.01 -3.53
CA VAL A 85 -14.11 -12.37 -3.60
C VAL A 85 -13.83 -13.13 -2.29
N PRO A 86 -14.62 -14.18 -1.96
CA PRO A 86 -14.36 -14.98 -0.77
C PRO A 86 -12.99 -15.67 -0.81
N GLU A 87 -12.22 -15.59 0.31
CA GLU A 87 -10.90 -16.21 0.49
C GLU A 87 -10.90 -17.29 1.58
N ALA A 88 -10.75 -16.96 2.87
CA ALA A 88 -10.99 -17.91 3.96
C ALA A 88 -12.48 -18.27 4.06
N ALA A 89 -13.35 -17.40 3.63
CA ALA A 89 -14.76 -17.73 3.45
C ALA A 89 -15.01 -18.57 2.18
N GLN A 90 -15.97 -19.46 2.25
CA GLN A 90 -16.56 -20.13 1.08
C GLN A 90 -17.54 -19.21 0.36
N SER A 91 -18.29 -18.43 1.13
CA SER A 91 -19.26 -17.46 0.63
C SER A 91 -19.44 -16.34 1.64
N CYS A 92 -19.71 -15.13 1.15
CA CYS A 92 -20.09 -13.97 1.96
C CYS A 92 -21.16 -13.16 1.21
N GLY A 93 -21.97 -12.40 1.94
CA GLY A 93 -22.94 -11.48 1.36
C GLY A 93 -23.78 -10.75 2.40
N PHE A 94 -24.36 -9.63 1.97
CA PHE A 94 -25.40 -8.97 2.76
C PHE A 94 -26.63 -9.84 2.84
N THR A 95 -27.23 -9.92 4.04
CA THR A 95 -28.43 -10.71 4.31
C THR A 95 -29.67 -9.86 4.48
N ASP A 96 -29.52 -8.53 4.37
CA ASP A 96 -30.57 -7.52 4.42
C ASP A 96 -30.43 -6.54 3.25
N SER A 97 -31.48 -5.78 2.98
CA SER A 97 -31.49 -4.74 1.94
C SER A 97 -30.88 -3.42 2.39
N GLY A 98 -30.52 -3.30 3.67
CA GLY A 98 -29.95 -2.09 4.26
C GLY A 98 -28.44 -2.04 4.25
N ASN A 99 -27.75 -3.12 3.84
CA ASN A 99 -26.31 -3.29 3.96
C ASN A 99 -25.79 -3.12 5.39
N GLU A 100 -26.57 -3.59 6.38
CA GLU A 100 -26.25 -3.50 7.81
C GLU A 100 -25.95 -4.88 8.43
N ARG A 101 -26.23 -5.98 7.70
CA ARG A 101 -25.95 -7.35 8.16
C ARG A 101 -25.23 -8.15 7.08
N TYR A 102 -23.98 -8.50 7.36
CA TYR A 102 -23.11 -9.25 6.43
C TYR A 102 -22.75 -10.60 7.02
N ALA A 103 -23.01 -11.70 6.30
CA ALA A 103 -22.75 -13.05 6.75
C ALA A 103 -21.70 -13.74 5.87
N CYS A 104 -20.79 -14.48 6.51
CA CYS A 104 -19.76 -15.29 5.84
C CYS A 104 -19.78 -16.71 6.36
N LYS A 105 -19.71 -17.68 5.46
CA LYS A 105 -19.47 -19.09 5.77
C LYS A 105 -18.03 -19.46 5.49
N LEU A 106 -17.32 -20.00 6.46
CA LEU A 106 -15.92 -20.42 6.34
C LEU A 106 -15.77 -21.65 5.45
N ARG A 107 -14.61 -21.77 4.80
CA ARG A 107 -14.20 -23.01 4.10
C ARG A 107 -13.94 -24.12 5.10
N ASP A 108 -14.15 -25.35 4.68
CA ASP A 108 -13.86 -26.52 5.50
C ASP A 108 -12.34 -26.75 5.62
N GLY A 109 -11.90 -27.09 6.83
CA GLY A 109 -10.54 -27.53 7.10
C GLY A 109 -9.48 -26.43 7.05
N LEU A 110 -9.86 -25.16 7.28
CA LEU A 110 -8.93 -24.06 7.48
C LEU A 110 -8.03 -24.33 8.68
N LYS A 111 -6.74 -23.93 8.54
CA LYS A 111 -5.73 -24.11 9.56
C LYS A 111 -4.77 -22.92 9.59
N PHE A 112 -4.30 -22.58 10.77
CA PHE A 112 -3.10 -21.76 10.94
C PHE A 112 -1.85 -22.52 10.45
N ALA A 113 -0.75 -21.79 10.28
CA ALA A 113 0.51 -22.36 9.81
C ALA A 113 1.06 -23.45 10.76
N ASN A 114 0.84 -23.31 12.06
CA ASN A 114 1.20 -24.29 13.08
C ASN A 114 0.33 -25.56 13.06
N GLY A 115 -0.76 -25.58 12.30
CA GLY A 115 -1.66 -26.71 12.13
C GLY A 115 -2.95 -26.64 12.95
N ASP A 116 -3.13 -25.66 13.81
CA ASP A 116 -4.35 -25.45 14.58
C ASP A 116 -5.54 -25.14 13.69
N LYS A 117 -6.72 -25.63 14.07
CA LYS A 117 -7.95 -25.40 13.31
C LYS A 117 -8.41 -23.94 13.43
N ILE A 118 -8.84 -23.36 12.32
CA ILE A 118 -9.52 -22.05 12.30
C ILE A 118 -11.04 -22.28 12.35
N THR A 119 -11.71 -21.50 13.20
CA THR A 119 -13.16 -21.49 13.40
C THR A 119 -13.74 -20.09 13.30
N ALA A 120 -15.07 -19.98 13.31
CA ALA A 120 -15.76 -18.70 13.40
C ALA A 120 -15.40 -17.91 14.66
N ALA A 121 -15.05 -18.60 15.76
CA ALA A 121 -14.61 -17.96 17.00
C ALA A 121 -13.27 -17.22 16.84
N ASP A 122 -12.34 -17.75 16.03
CA ASP A 122 -11.05 -17.11 15.77
C ASP A 122 -11.22 -15.85 14.90
N VAL A 123 -12.13 -15.87 13.94
CA VAL A 123 -12.51 -14.67 13.17
C VAL A 123 -13.09 -13.60 14.08
N LYS A 124 -14.07 -13.97 14.90
CA LYS A 124 -14.66 -13.05 15.89
C LYS A 124 -13.59 -12.49 16.83
N TYR A 125 -12.70 -13.33 17.36
CA TYR A 125 -11.60 -12.91 18.22
C TYR A 125 -10.73 -11.86 17.56
N SER A 126 -10.32 -12.08 16.31
CA SER A 126 -9.44 -11.19 15.55
C SER A 126 -10.05 -9.81 15.35
N ILE A 127 -11.32 -9.76 14.94
CA ILE A 127 -12.05 -8.50 14.74
C ILE A 127 -12.28 -7.78 16.08
N ASP A 128 -12.78 -8.48 17.11
CA ASP A 128 -13.03 -7.90 18.42
C ASP A 128 -11.73 -7.36 19.04
N ARG A 129 -10.59 -8.05 18.82
CA ARG A 129 -9.25 -7.63 19.26
C ARG A 129 -8.84 -6.31 18.59
N ALA A 130 -8.94 -6.22 17.26
CA ALA A 130 -8.57 -5.00 16.52
C ALA A 130 -9.42 -3.79 16.98
N LEU A 131 -10.73 -4.00 17.17
CA LEU A 131 -11.65 -2.96 17.65
C LEU A 131 -11.42 -2.57 19.12
N ALA A 132 -10.98 -3.49 19.97
CA ALA A 132 -10.73 -3.21 21.38
C ALA A 132 -9.39 -2.49 21.60
N LEU A 133 -8.35 -2.85 20.86
CA LEU A 133 -7.02 -2.24 20.96
C LEU A 133 -7.02 -0.78 20.51
N LYS A 134 -7.78 -0.43 19.48
CA LYS A 134 -7.85 0.94 18.94
C LYS A 134 -6.48 1.57 18.79
N ALA A 135 -5.58 0.84 18.14
CA ALA A 135 -4.19 1.23 18.01
C ALA A 135 -4.03 2.64 17.42
N ASP A 136 -3.02 3.38 17.88
CA ASP A 136 -2.75 4.78 17.50
C ASP A 136 -2.46 4.96 15.99
N SER A 137 -2.15 3.87 15.27
CA SER A 137 -2.05 3.89 13.81
C SER A 137 -3.35 4.27 13.11
N GLY A 138 -4.49 4.11 13.79
CA GLY A 138 -5.81 4.43 13.26
C GLY A 138 -6.43 3.35 12.35
N VAL A 139 -5.73 2.23 12.11
CA VAL A 139 -6.17 1.15 11.19
C VAL A 139 -7.53 0.57 11.57
N PHE A 140 -7.88 0.52 12.86
CA PHE A 140 -9.17 0.03 13.36
C PHE A 140 -10.36 0.83 12.81
N ALA A 141 -10.15 2.06 12.34
CA ALA A 141 -11.21 2.89 11.75
C ALA A 141 -11.87 2.23 10.52
N LEU A 142 -11.12 1.40 9.79
CA LEU A 142 -11.67 0.59 8.69
C LEU A 142 -12.78 -0.37 9.14
N LEU A 143 -12.71 -0.86 10.39
CA LEU A 143 -13.69 -1.78 10.97
C LEU A 143 -14.69 -1.07 11.90
N SER A 144 -14.65 0.25 12.02
CA SER A 144 -15.43 1.01 13.01
C SER A 144 -16.94 0.97 12.78
N THR A 145 -17.38 0.62 11.57
CA THR A 145 -18.80 0.42 11.25
C THR A 145 -19.38 -0.85 11.90
N ILE A 146 -18.55 -1.81 12.33
CA ILE A 146 -19.00 -3.01 13.04
C ILE A 146 -19.55 -2.62 14.41
N ASP A 147 -20.79 -3.08 14.70
CA ASP A 147 -21.39 -3.05 16.03
C ASP A 147 -21.02 -4.30 16.80
N THR A 148 -21.39 -5.45 16.27
CA THR A 148 -21.13 -6.76 16.90
C THR A 148 -20.78 -7.83 15.86
N VAL A 149 -20.03 -8.84 16.30
CA VAL A 149 -19.74 -10.05 15.53
C VAL A 149 -20.38 -11.23 16.23
N GLU A 150 -21.28 -11.91 15.53
CA GLU A 150 -21.96 -13.14 15.99
C GLU A 150 -21.36 -14.35 15.29
N THR A 151 -21.33 -15.49 15.96
CA THR A 151 -20.93 -16.79 15.38
C THR A 151 -22.07 -17.80 15.47
N GLN A 152 -22.27 -18.58 14.39
CA GLN A 152 -23.22 -19.69 14.38
C GLN A 152 -22.46 -20.99 14.10
N GLY A 153 -22.29 -21.81 15.16
CA GLY A 153 -21.41 -22.97 15.12
C GLY A 153 -19.95 -22.59 14.85
N ASP A 154 -19.21 -23.52 14.27
CA ASP A 154 -17.77 -23.35 14.01
C ASP A 154 -17.45 -22.63 12.70
N ASN A 155 -18.42 -22.44 11.80
CA ASN A 155 -18.13 -22.04 10.43
C ASN A 155 -18.94 -20.85 9.89
N GLU A 156 -19.79 -20.21 10.68
CA GLU A 156 -20.53 -19.04 10.23
C GLU A 156 -20.26 -17.83 11.10
N VAL A 157 -19.97 -16.71 10.47
CA VAL A 157 -19.71 -15.41 11.11
C VAL A 157 -20.68 -14.39 10.54
N ILE A 158 -21.34 -13.64 11.42
CA ILE A 158 -22.29 -12.61 11.05
C ILE A 158 -21.85 -11.29 11.66
N PHE A 159 -21.67 -10.30 10.80
CA PHE A 159 -21.34 -8.93 11.19
C PHE A 159 -22.62 -8.10 11.22
N HIS A 160 -22.90 -7.46 12.34
CA HIS A 160 -23.93 -6.46 12.48
C HIS A 160 -23.24 -5.09 12.42
N LEU A 161 -23.69 -4.22 11.53
CA LEU A 161 -23.11 -2.91 11.31
C LEU A 161 -23.99 -1.83 11.97
N LYS A 162 -23.36 -0.79 12.51
CA LYS A 162 -24.03 0.37 13.12
C LYS A 162 -24.81 1.20 12.09
N THR A 163 -24.32 1.18 10.85
CA THR A 163 -24.86 1.92 9.71
C THR A 163 -24.58 1.14 8.45
N ALA A 164 -25.37 1.39 7.42
CA ALA A 164 -25.14 0.82 6.09
C ALA A 164 -23.70 1.04 5.60
N ASP A 165 -23.08 -0.02 5.09
CA ASP A 165 -21.71 0.05 4.57
C ASP A 165 -21.51 -0.91 3.39
N ALA A 166 -21.87 -0.45 2.19
CA ALA A 166 -21.66 -1.22 0.95
C ALA A 166 -20.18 -1.52 0.65
N THR A 167 -19.24 -0.79 1.29
CA THR A 167 -17.80 -1.03 1.15
C THR A 167 -17.27 -2.08 2.13
N PHE A 168 -18.12 -2.65 2.98
CA PHE A 168 -17.72 -3.60 4.01
C PHE A 168 -16.99 -4.85 3.47
N PRO A 169 -17.36 -5.45 2.32
CA PRO A 169 -16.60 -6.55 1.72
C PRO A 169 -15.15 -6.18 1.41
N TYR A 170 -14.89 -4.96 0.96
CA TYR A 170 -13.54 -4.44 0.71
C TYR A 170 -12.74 -4.31 2.02
N LYS A 171 -13.37 -3.82 3.09
CA LYS A 171 -12.73 -3.70 4.41
C LYS A 171 -12.35 -5.06 4.97
N LEU A 172 -13.17 -6.09 4.75
CA LEU A 172 -12.87 -7.48 5.11
C LEU A 172 -11.75 -8.12 4.26
N SER A 173 -11.29 -7.47 3.20
CA SER A 173 -10.13 -7.91 2.40
C SER A 173 -8.83 -7.23 2.82
N THR A 174 -8.88 -6.31 3.79
CA THR A 174 -7.69 -5.59 4.30
C THR A 174 -7.03 -6.35 5.44
N PRO A 175 -5.71 -6.23 5.63
CA PRO A 175 -4.99 -6.96 6.68
C PRO A 175 -5.49 -6.73 8.11
N VAL A 176 -6.14 -5.59 8.40
CA VAL A 176 -6.74 -5.35 9.73
C VAL A 176 -7.85 -6.36 10.07
N ALA A 177 -8.50 -6.92 9.04
CA ALA A 177 -9.49 -8.01 9.20
C ALA A 177 -8.83 -9.40 9.14
N GLY A 178 -7.51 -9.48 9.26
CA GLY A 178 -6.73 -10.71 9.24
C GLY A 178 -7.07 -11.64 10.40
N ILE A 179 -7.19 -12.92 10.10
CA ILE A 179 -7.50 -13.97 11.09
C ILE A 179 -6.20 -14.35 11.78
N VAL A 180 -6.11 -14.09 13.07
CA VAL A 180 -4.94 -14.38 13.93
C VAL A 180 -5.24 -15.48 14.93
N ASN A 181 -4.20 -16.24 15.32
CA ASN A 181 -4.34 -17.28 16.33
C ASN A 181 -4.43 -16.67 17.74
N PRO A 182 -5.51 -16.91 18.49
CA PRO A 182 -5.65 -16.40 19.86
C PRO A 182 -4.52 -16.81 20.82
N ASP A 183 -3.85 -17.93 20.55
CA ASP A 183 -2.74 -18.42 21.38
C ASP A 183 -1.45 -17.59 21.18
N ASP A 184 -1.31 -16.93 20.00
CA ASP A 184 -0.12 -16.13 19.65
C ASP A 184 -0.35 -14.63 19.75
N TYR A 185 -1.60 -14.18 19.70
CA TYR A 185 -1.99 -12.77 19.74
C TYR A 185 -2.88 -12.47 20.93
N GLU A 186 -2.31 -11.90 21.98
CA GLU A 186 -3.04 -11.54 23.20
C GLU A 186 -4.17 -10.53 22.90
N LYS A 187 -5.32 -10.71 23.57
CA LYS A 187 -6.53 -9.90 23.31
C LYS A 187 -6.32 -8.40 23.53
N ASN A 188 -5.58 -8.02 24.58
CA ASN A 188 -5.46 -6.64 25.05
C ASN A 188 -4.05 -6.07 24.88
N LYS A 189 -3.22 -6.71 24.06
CA LYS A 189 -1.84 -6.29 23.80
C LYS A 189 -1.50 -6.45 22.33
N LEU A 190 -0.76 -5.49 21.78
CA LEU A 190 -0.12 -5.63 20.48
C LEU A 190 0.99 -6.68 20.54
N ARG A 191 1.20 -7.39 19.44
CA ARG A 191 2.33 -8.31 19.28
C ARG A 191 3.53 -7.52 18.80
N ASP A 192 4.44 -7.22 19.71
CA ASP A 192 5.63 -6.44 19.43
C ASP A 192 6.60 -7.18 18.50
N GLY A 193 7.39 -6.42 17.72
CA GLY A 193 8.43 -6.96 16.86
C GLY A 193 7.92 -7.40 15.49
N PHE A 194 8.57 -8.44 14.93
CA PHE A 194 8.39 -8.85 13.54
C PHE A 194 7.83 -10.27 13.36
N ASP A 195 7.48 -10.93 14.45
CA ASP A 195 6.91 -12.27 14.37
C ASP A 195 5.47 -12.22 13.89
N VAL A 196 5.17 -13.01 12.87
CA VAL A 196 3.82 -13.17 12.31
C VAL A 196 3.44 -14.64 12.36
N ASP A 197 2.30 -14.93 12.95
CA ASP A 197 1.64 -16.22 12.84
C ASP A 197 0.26 -16.03 12.20
N GLY A 198 -0.02 -16.79 11.16
CA GLY A 198 -1.23 -16.66 10.38
C GLY A 198 -1.54 -17.92 9.58
N SER A 199 -2.46 -17.80 8.64
CA SER A 199 -2.92 -18.91 7.79
C SER A 199 -2.75 -18.62 6.29
N GLY A 200 -2.01 -17.59 5.94
CA GLY A 200 -1.82 -17.15 4.56
C GLY A 200 -1.07 -18.14 3.68
N PRO A 201 -0.92 -17.81 2.37
CA PRO A 201 -0.25 -18.68 1.40
C PRO A 201 1.22 -18.96 1.73
N TYR A 202 1.84 -18.13 2.57
CA TYR A 202 3.23 -18.29 3.02
C TYR A 202 3.34 -18.17 4.54
N THR A 203 4.39 -18.81 5.08
CA THR A 203 5.01 -18.43 6.35
C THR A 203 6.16 -17.48 6.08
N VAL A 204 6.57 -16.66 7.04
CA VAL A 204 7.67 -15.72 6.90
C VAL A 204 8.71 -15.90 7.98
N GLN A 205 9.98 -15.75 7.62
CA GLN A 205 11.13 -15.62 8.51
C GLN A 205 11.84 -14.30 8.19
N THR A 206 12.17 -13.52 9.20
CA THR A 206 12.78 -12.20 9.06
C THR A 206 14.23 -12.17 9.52
N GLU A 207 15.10 -11.54 8.73
CA GLU A 207 16.44 -11.14 9.17
C GLU A 207 16.39 -9.67 9.57
N VAL A 208 16.72 -9.39 10.84
CA VAL A 208 16.63 -8.06 11.44
C VAL A 208 18.02 -7.52 11.74
N LYS A 209 18.27 -6.25 11.35
CA LYS A 209 19.48 -5.50 11.72
C LYS A 209 19.08 -4.09 12.15
N ASN A 210 19.56 -3.65 13.31
CA ASN A 210 19.26 -2.31 13.84
C ASN A 210 17.75 -2.02 13.92
N ASP A 211 16.98 -2.98 14.47
CA ASP A 211 15.52 -2.90 14.60
C ASP A 211 14.76 -2.73 13.27
N GLU A 212 15.38 -3.17 12.16
CA GLU A 212 14.79 -3.11 10.83
C GLU A 212 14.92 -4.48 10.13
N ILE A 213 13.86 -4.91 9.43
CA ILE A 213 13.92 -6.10 8.56
C ILE A 213 14.77 -5.73 7.33
N VAL A 214 15.88 -6.46 7.14
CA VAL A 214 16.71 -6.35 5.93
C VAL A 214 16.34 -7.41 4.90
N LYS A 215 15.75 -8.53 5.35
CA LYS A 215 15.27 -9.60 4.48
C LYS A 215 14.09 -10.31 5.12
N ALA A 216 13.06 -10.60 4.33
CA ALA A 216 11.94 -11.45 4.70
C ALA A 216 11.88 -12.64 3.74
N THR A 217 12.00 -13.85 4.27
CA THR A 217 11.94 -15.10 3.51
C THR A 217 10.56 -15.71 3.63
N PHE A 218 9.82 -15.73 2.55
CA PHE A 218 8.49 -16.34 2.43
C PHE A 218 8.62 -17.76 1.94
N THR A 219 8.10 -18.71 2.70
CA THR A 219 8.06 -20.14 2.33
C THR A 219 6.61 -20.57 2.18
N LYS A 220 6.28 -21.28 1.09
CA LYS A 220 4.91 -21.78 0.84
C LYS A 220 4.36 -22.53 2.05
N ASN A 221 3.20 -22.10 2.53
CA ASN A 221 2.52 -22.72 3.67
C ASN A 221 1.80 -24.01 3.25
N PRO A 222 2.20 -25.19 3.73
CA PRO A 222 1.57 -26.44 3.37
C PRO A 222 0.14 -26.59 3.93
N ASN A 223 -0.20 -25.80 4.96
CA ASN A 223 -1.51 -25.82 5.61
C ASN A 223 -2.50 -24.83 4.98
N TYR A 224 -2.02 -23.98 4.04
CA TYR A 224 -2.87 -22.98 3.39
C TYR A 224 -4.05 -23.64 2.65
N LYS A 225 -5.25 -23.14 2.92
CA LYS A 225 -6.48 -23.50 2.23
C LYS A 225 -7.28 -22.24 1.88
N GLY A 226 -7.09 -21.76 0.67
CA GLY A 226 -7.77 -20.59 0.14
C GLY A 226 -7.90 -20.67 -1.37
N THR A 227 -8.12 -19.54 -2.01
CA THR A 227 -8.35 -19.46 -3.46
C THR A 227 -7.08 -19.24 -4.26
N LEU A 228 -5.98 -18.81 -3.61
CA LEU A 228 -4.75 -18.46 -4.29
C LEU A 228 -3.99 -19.70 -4.75
N LYS A 229 -3.47 -19.62 -5.98
CA LYS A 229 -2.58 -20.64 -6.55
C LYS A 229 -1.13 -20.19 -6.39
N VAL A 230 -0.45 -20.68 -5.37
CA VAL A 230 0.94 -20.36 -5.10
C VAL A 230 1.84 -21.06 -6.12
N LYS A 231 2.47 -20.28 -7.01
CA LYS A 231 3.26 -20.77 -8.17
C LYS A 231 4.73 -21.03 -7.86
N ASN A 232 5.22 -20.57 -6.72
CA ASN A 232 6.59 -20.74 -6.26
C ASN A 232 6.64 -21.41 -4.89
N SER A 233 7.81 -21.92 -4.51
CA SER A 233 8.02 -22.55 -3.20
C SER A 233 8.57 -21.57 -2.17
N LYS A 234 9.31 -20.54 -2.63
CA LYS A 234 10.04 -19.61 -1.78
C LYS A 234 10.27 -18.28 -2.49
N VAL A 235 10.12 -17.19 -1.75
CA VAL A 235 10.47 -15.83 -2.19
C VAL A 235 11.27 -15.13 -1.07
N ASP A 236 12.37 -14.50 -1.46
CA ASP A 236 13.18 -13.67 -0.58
C ASP A 236 12.91 -12.19 -0.91
N MET A 237 12.29 -11.43 -0.02
CA MET A 237 12.13 -9.99 -0.16
C MET A 237 13.26 -9.28 0.58
N ILE A 238 13.99 -8.42 -0.14
CA ILE A 238 15.21 -7.76 0.35
C ILE A 238 14.99 -6.24 0.34
N SER A 239 15.20 -5.59 1.50
CA SER A 239 15.06 -4.14 1.64
C SER A 239 16.32 -3.41 1.21
N TYR A 240 16.16 -2.37 0.40
CA TYR A 240 17.23 -1.49 -0.07
C TYR A 240 17.02 -0.06 0.43
N PRO A 241 18.10 0.69 0.70
CA PRO A 241 17.99 2.04 1.22
C PRO A 241 17.33 3.02 0.24
N ASP A 242 17.47 2.77 -1.06
CA ASP A 242 16.91 3.60 -2.13
C ASP A 242 16.81 2.83 -3.46
N ALA A 243 16.12 3.44 -4.41
CA ALA A 243 15.92 2.89 -5.75
C ALA A 243 17.23 2.69 -6.53
N ALA A 244 18.27 3.51 -6.29
CA ALA A 244 19.56 3.37 -6.99
C ALA A 244 20.33 2.14 -6.51
N ALA A 245 20.30 1.86 -5.19
CA ALA A 245 20.89 0.64 -4.63
C ALA A 245 20.16 -0.62 -5.12
N MET A 246 18.81 -0.56 -5.15
CA MET A 246 17.97 -1.64 -5.66
C MET A 246 18.21 -1.91 -7.15
N GLY A 247 18.31 -0.86 -7.99
CA GLY A 247 18.61 -1.01 -9.41
C GLY A 247 19.98 -1.63 -9.68
N LYS A 248 21.01 -1.26 -8.89
CA LYS A 248 22.34 -1.92 -8.98
C LYS A 248 22.28 -3.40 -8.60
N ALA A 249 21.39 -3.77 -7.68
CA ALA A 249 21.21 -5.16 -7.29
C ALA A 249 20.54 -5.97 -8.42
N LEU A 250 19.59 -5.38 -9.15
CA LEU A 250 18.99 -5.98 -10.33
C LEU A 250 20.04 -6.17 -11.45
N ASP A 251 20.77 -5.09 -11.79
CA ASP A 251 21.85 -5.11 -12.81
C ASP A 251 22.92 -6.21 -12.52
N LYS A 252 23.15 -6.55 -11.24
CA LYS A 252 24.11 -7.59 -10.81
C LYS A 252 23.53 -8.99 -10.70
N GLY A 253 22.19 -9.14 -10.74
CA GLY A 253 21.52 -10.40 -10.45
C GLY A 253 21.45 -10.75 -8.95
N ASP A 254 21.66 -9.78 -8.04
CA ASP A 254 21.46 -9.97 -6.59
C ASP A 254 19.96 -10.06 -6.24
N ILE A 255 19.10 -9.52 -7.10
CA ILE A 255 17.65 -9.67 -7.08
C ILE A 255 17.13 -10.00 -8.48
N ASP A 256 15.97 -10.63 -8.53
CA ASP A 256 15.30 -11.03 -9.76
C ASP A 256 14.17 -10.07 -10.15
N VAL A 257 13.57 -9.41 -9.17
CA VAL A 257 12.44 -8.50 -9.34
C VAL A 257 12.67 -7.23 -8.54
N MET A 258 12.43 -6.09 -9.16
CA MET A 258 12.47 -4.77 -8.57
C MET A 258 11.07 -4.18 -8.54
N THR A 259 10.59 -3.82 -7.35
CA THR A 259 9.28 -3.19 -7.14
C THR A 259 9.43 -1.89 -6.36
N ARG A 260 8.40 -1.08 -6.32
CA ARG A 260 8.31 0.14 -5.52
C ARG A 260 9.35 1.22 -5.86
N THR A 261 8.94 2.44 -5.81
CA THR A 261 9.75 3.68 -5.88
C THR A 261 10.87 3.73 -6.92
N MET A 262 10.76 3.02 -8.05
CA MET A 262 11.67 3.23 -9.17
C MET A 262 11.66 4.69 -9.60
N SER A 263 12.85 5.26 -9.79
CA SER A 263 12.95 6.66 -10.24
C SER A 263 12.52 6.79 -11.71
N PRO A 264 12.02 7.98 -12.13
CA PRO A 264 11.73 8.25 -13.53
C PRO A 264 12.88 7.91 -14.49
N ALA A 265 14.11 8.20 -14.09
CA ALA A 265 15.29 7.90 -14.89
C ALA A 265 15.55 6.38 -15.02
N GLN A 266 15.27 5.59 -13.99
CA GLN A 266 15.40 4.13 -14.05
C GLN A 266 14.35 3.52 -14.98
N ILE A 267 13.10 3.95 -14.88
CA ILE A 267 12.03 3.48 -15.75
C ILE A 267 12.33 3.84 -17.21
N GLN A 268 12.80 5.07 -17.47
CA GLN A 268 13.20 5.46 -18.81
C GLN A 268 14.37 4.61 -19.34
N LYS A 269 15.42 4.36 -18.51
CA LYS A 269 16.55 3.51 -18.88
C LYS A 269 16.09 2.10 -19.27
N LEU A 270 15.19 1.50 -18.45
CA LEU A 270 14.67 0.16 -18.70
C LEU A 270 13.75 0.12 -19.94
N SER A 271 12.90 1.15 -20.12
CA SER A 271 12.03 1.27 -21.29
C SER A 271 12.79 1.43 -22.60
N ASP A 272 13.94 2.11 -22.57
CA ASP A 272 14.79 2.35 -23.75
C ASP A 272 15.80 1.21 -23.99
N SER A 273 15.90 0.26 -23.06
CA SER A 273 16.82 -0.88 -23.16
C SER A 273 16.40 -1.78 -24.31
N THR A 274 17.37 -2.17 -25.11
CA THR A 274 17.25 -3.22 -26.14
C THR A 274 17.82 -4.55 -25.66
N ASP A 275 18.30 -4.60 -24.43
CA ASP A 275 18.76 -5.79 -23.76
C ASP A 275 17.55 -6.62 -23.32
N ASN A 276 17.53 -7.91 -23.63
CA ASN A 276 16.40 -8.79 -23.31
C ASN A 276 16.54 -9.48 -21.95
N ASP A 277 17.57 -9.12 -21.16
CA ASP A 277 17.82 -9.75 -19.86
C ASP A 277 16.87 -9.23 -18.75
N GLU A 278 16.17 -8.12 -19.00
CA GLU A 278 15.27 -7.48 -18.04
C GLU A 278 14.00 -6.97 -18.73
N ASP A 279 12.84 -7.32 -18.16
CA ASP A 279 11.52 -6.88 -18.58
C ASP A 279 11.02 -5.74 -17.68
N LEU A 280 10.51 -4.65 -18.28
CA LEU A 280 9.77 -3.61 -17.58
C LEU A 280 8.27 -3.77 -17.84
N VAL A 281 7.50 -4.00 -16.79
CA VAL A 281 6.04 -4.11 -16.86
C VAL A 281 5.40 -2.86 -16.26
N GLU A 282 4.63 -2.14 -17.09
CA GLU A 282 3.78 -1.03 -16.65
C GLU A 282 2.39 -1.57 -16.26
N MET A 283 1.86 -1.10 -15.14
CA MET A 283 0.54 -1.47 -14.62
C MET A 283 -0.24 -0.22 -14.21
N SER A 284 -1.56 -0.30 -14.24
CA SER A 284 -2.42 0.72 -13.66
C SER A 284 -2.10 0.93 -12.19
N GLY A 285 -2.04 2.18 -11.75
CA GLY A 285 -1.86 2.55 -10.35
C GLY A 285 -3.02 3.39 -9.86
N LEU A 286 -3.34 3.23 -8.58
CA LEU A 286 -4.38 3.99 -7.90
C LEU A 286 -3.80 4.95 -6.85
N GLU A 287 -2.47 5.08 -6.80
CA GLU A 287 -1.80 6.07 -5.99
C GLU A 287 -2.12 7.47 -6.46
N ILE A 288 -2.43 8.38 -5.53
CA ILE A 288 -2.60 9.81 -5.81
C ILE A 288 -1.62 10.65 -5.00
N ARG A 289 -1.27 11.82 -5.54
CA ARG A 289 -0.55 12.87 -4.81
C ARG A 289 -1.41 14.11 -4.68
N TYR A 290 -1.28 14.77 -3.55
CA TYR A 290 -2.09 15.92 -3.20
C TYR A 290 -1.35 16.88 -2.27
N LEU A 291 -1.79 18.15 -2.26
CA LEU A 291 -1.52 19.10 -1.19
C LEU A 291 -2.72 19.12 -0.23
N ALA A 292 -2.45 19.02 1.07
CA ALA A 292 -3.43 19.23 2.12
C ALA A 292 -3.24 20.58 2.79
N PHE A 293 -4.34 21.17 3.23
CA PHE A 293 -4.38 22.49 3.85
C PHE A 293 -4.89 22.39 5.30
N ASN A 294 -4.10 22.90 6.24
CA ASN A 294 -4.60 23.15 7.57
C ASN A 294 -5.54 24.38 7.51
N THR A 295 -6.82 24.14 7.37
CA THR A 295 -7.81 25.22 7.20
C THR A 295 -7.97 26.16 8.39
N ASN A 296 -7.33 25.87 9.53
CA ASN A 296 -7.21 26.77 10.68
C ASN A 296 -5.98 27.69 10.61
N ALA A 297 -4.99 27.33 9.79
CA ALA A 297 -3.74 28.08 9.69
C ALA A 297 -3.96 29.46 9.01
N PRO A 298 -3.46 30.56 9.58
CA PRO A 298 -3.73 31.91 9.08
C PRO A 298 -3.42 32.13 7.60
N SER A 299 -2.36 31.52 7.08
CA SER A 299 -1.91 31.67 5.68
C SER A 299 -2.89 31.10 4.67
N VAL A 300 -3.65 30.05 5.04
CA VAL A 300 -4.53 29.28 4.14
C VAL A 300 -5.96 29.11 4.66
N LYS A 301 -6.31 29.75 5.79
CA LYS A 301 -7.67 29.73 6.34
C LYS A 301 -8.70 30.25 5.36
N SER A 302 -8.38 31.31 4.62
CA SER A 302 -9.27 31.84 3.59
C SER A 302 -9.43 30.84 2.44
N LYS A 303 -10.67 30.49 2.13
CA LYS A 303 -11.00 29.67 0.97
C LYS A 303 -10.46 30.27 -0.34
N ALA A 304 -10.49 31.59 -0.47
CA ALA A 304 -10.01 32.29 -1.65
C ALA A 304 -8.49 32.05 -1.90
N VAL A 305 -7.69 31.92 -0.85
CA VAL A 305 -6.25 31.59 -0.96
C VAL A 305 -6.07 30.17 -1.54
N ARG A 306 -6.78 29.20 -0.99
CA ARG A 306 -6.72 27.81 -1.47
C ARG A 306 -7.27 27.68 -2.89
N GLN A 307 -8.33 28.40 -3.24
CA GLN A 307 -8.86 28.46 -4.59
C GLN A 307 -7.90 29.14 -5.58
N ALA A 308 -7.16 30.17 -5.14
CA ALA A 308 -6.13 30.81 -5.97
C ALA A 308 -4.98 29.84 -6.23
N MET A 309 -4.54 29.05 -5.26
CA MET A 309 -3.56 27.98 -5.48
C MET A 309 -4.08 26.93 -6.47
N ALA A 310 -5.34 26.48 -6.31
CA ALA A 310 -5.97 25.53 -7.23
C ALA A 310 -6.04 26.05 -8.67
N GLN A 311 -6.22 27.38 -8.85
CA GLN A 311 -6.28 28.06 -10.16
C GLN A 311 -4.89 28.24 -10.80
N LEU A 312 -3.80 28.28 -9.99
CA LEU A 312 -2.45 28.54 -10.48
C LEU A 312 -1.68 27.27 -10.81
N ILE A 313 -1.88 26.20 -10.05
CA ILE A 313 -1.07 24.98 -10.16
C ILE A 313 -1.33 24.26 -11.48
N ASN A 314 -0.28 24.20 -12.30
CA ASN A 314 -0.24 23.48 -13.56
C ASN A 314 0.20 22.03 -13.33
N ARG A 315 -0.75 21.14 -13.24
CA ARG A 315 -0.53 19.69 -13.03
C ARG A 315 0.20 19.05 -14.20
N GLY A 316 -0.14 19.47 -15.43
CA GLY A 316 0.50 18.97 -16.65
C GLY A 316 2.01 19.29 -16.69
N GLU A 317 2.42 20.47 -16.21
CA GLU A 317 3.83 20.84 -16.10
C GLU A 317 4.56 19.98 -15.04
N ILE A 318 3.93 19.72 -13.89
CA ILE A 318 4.50 18.85 -12.85
C ILE A 318 4.72 17.46 -13.43
N VAL A 319 3.69 16.86 -14.01
CA VAL A 319 3.78 15.52 -14.60
C VAL A 319 4.85 15.47 -15.67
N SER A 320 4.82 16.36 -16.67
CA SER A 320 5.72 16.29 -17.80
C SER A 320 7.20 16.52 -17.44
N LYS A 321 7.48 17.38 -16.44
CA LYS A 321 8.85 17.73 -16.05
C LYS A 321 9.44 16.84 -14.97
N VAL A 322 8.61 16.14 -14.19
CA VAL A 322 9.06 15.33 -13.04
C VAL A 322 8.90 13.85 -13.30
N TYR A 323 7.71 13.43 -13.80
CA TYR A 323 7.30 12.04 -13.83
C TYR A 323 7.23 11.44 -15.24
N GLY A 324 7.12 12.30 -16.29
CA GLY A 324 7.01 11.83 -17.68
C GLY A 324 5.75 10.98 -17.87
N THR A 325 5.94 9.74 -18.34
CA THR A 325 4.83 8.80 -18.60
C THR A 325 4.33 8.08 -17.35
N GLN A 326 4.98 8.28 -16.19
CA GLN A 326 4.70 7.54 -14.95
C GLN A 326 3.54 8.08 -14.14
N ALA A 327 3.04 9.24 -14.49
CA ALA A 327 1.91 9.88 -13.82
C ALA A 327 1.02 10.60 -14.83
N GLU A 328 -0.21 10.85 -14.40
CA GLU A 328 -1.19 11.62 -15.14
C GLU A 328 -1.77 12.73 -14.25
N PRO A 329 -2.07 13.93 -14.81
CA PRO A 329 -2.72 14.98 -14.03
C PRO A 329 -4.06 14.50 -13.45
N LEU A 330 -4.30 14.77 -12.18
CA LEU A 330 -5.54 14.39 -11.51
C LEU A 330 -6.31 15.62 -11.03
N TYR A 331 -7.59 15.67 -11.39
CA TYR A 331 -8.49 16.78 -11.09
C TYR A 331 -9.59 16.41 -10.09
N SER A 332 -9.36 15.33 -9.34
CA SER A 332 -10.18 14.83 -8.24
C SER A 332 -9.31 14.10 -7.22
N LEU A 333 -9.84 13.85 -6.00
CA LEU A 333 -9.22 12.88 -5.09
C LEU A 333 -9.44 11.44 -5.57
N VAL A 334 -10.52 11.19 -6.29
CA VAL A 334 -10.84 9.85 -6.83
C VAL A 334 -10.09 9.65 -8.14
N PRO A 335 -9.29 8.58 -8.33
CA PRO A 335 -8.60 8.26 -9.57
C PRO A 335 -9.55 8.07 -10.75
N ALA A 336 -9.05 8.30 -11.98
CA ALA A 336 -9.87 8.29 -13.19
C ALA A 336 -10.52 6.93 -13.50
N SER A 337 -9.90 5.83 -13.08
CA SER A 337 -10.42 4.46 -13.28
C SER A 337 -11.45 4.01 -12.23
N ILE A 338 -11.64 4.77 -11.15
CA ILE A 338 -12.56 4.41 -10.07
C ILE A 338 -13.97 4.92 -10.36
N THR A 339 -14.97 4.05 -10.19
CA THR A 339 -16.40 4.40 -10.31
C THR A 339 -16.74 5.61 -9.42
N GLY A 340 -17.47 6.57 -9.97
CA GLY A 340 -17.81 7.82 -9.27
C GLY A 340 -16.76 8.93 -9.42
N HIS A 341 -15.67 8.71 -10.20
CA HIS A 341 -14.73 9.78 -10.55
C HIS A 341 -15.42 10.98 -11.23
N SER A 342 -14.99 12.18 -10.90
CA SER A 342 -15.41 13.43 -11.55
C SER A 342 -14.24 14.41 -11.63
N ASN A 343 -14.05 15.04 -12.78
CA ASN A 343 -13.02 16.08 -12.97
C ASN A 343 -13.41 17.42 -12.34
N SER A 344 -13.93 17.41 -11.10
CA SER A 344 -14.54 18.57 -10.44
C SER A 344 -13.60 19.78 -10.33
N PHE A 345 -12.30 19.57 -10.12
CA PHE A 345 -11.32 20.68 -10.14
C PHE A 345 -11.15 21.28 -11.54
N PHE A 346 -11.07 20.46 -12.58
CA PHE A 346 -10.97 20.98 -13.96
C PHE A 346 -12.26 21.70 -14.37
N ASN A 347 -13.41 21.13 -14.06
CA ASN A 347 -14.71 21.73 -14.36
C ASN A 347 -14.86 23.12 -13.70
N LYS A 348 -14.29 23.29 -12.50
CA LYS A 348 -14.38 24.55 -11.77
C LYS A 348 -13.33 25.59 -12.15
N TYR A 349 -12.08 25.18 -12.32
CA TYR A 349 -10.95 26.10 -12.50
C TYR A 349 -10.47 26.19 -13.96
N GLY A 350 -10.64 25.12 -14.74
CA GLY A 350 -10.09 25.00 -16.09
C GLY A 350 -8.57 25.05 -16.11
N GLU A 351 -8.03 25.66 -17.16
CA GLU A 351 -6.58 25.87 -17.30
C GLU A 351 -6.04 26.89 -16.28
N PRO A 352 -4.77 26.78 -15.87
CA PRO A 352 -4.11 27.71 -14.96
C PRO A 352 -4.23 29.17 -15.44
N SER A 353 -4.57 30.08 -14.53
CA SER A 353 -4.78 31.48 -14.86
C SER A 353 -4.44 32.42 -13.71
N ASN A 354 -3.37 33.21 -13.89
CA ASN A 354 -2.97 34.23 -12.92
C ASN A 354 -4.06 35.31 -12.75
N ALA A 355 -4.73 35.71 -13.84
CA ALA A 355 -5.80 36.72 -13.80
C ALA A 355 -6.99 36.26 -12.93
N LYS A 356 -7.43 34.99 -13.10
CA LYS A 356 -8.51 34.41 -12.29
C LYS A 356 -8.10 34.26 -10.82
N ALA A 357 -6.89 33.80 -10.54
CA ALA A 357 -6.36 33.68 -9.18
C ALA A 357 -6.30 35.04 -8.48
N LYS A 358 -5.80 36.07 -9.16
CA LYS A 358 -5.77 37.44 -8.65
C LYS A 358 -7.18 37.98 -8.37
N ALA A 359 -8.15 37.72 -9.25
CA ALA A 359 -9.55 38.13 -9.06
C ALA A 359 -10.16 37.50 -7.79
N LEU A 360 -9.90 36.20 -7.53
CA LEU A 360 -10.36 35.52 -6.30
C LEU A 360 -9.81 36.18 -5.02
N LEU A 361 -8.52 36.51 -5.00
CA LEU A 361 -7.87 37.15 -3.86
C LEU A 361 -8.36 38.58 -3.66
N THR A 362 -8.51 39.34 -4.74
CA THR A 362 -9.01 40.71 -4.69
C THR A 362 -10.46 40.76 -4.18
N ALA A 363 -11.32 39.88 -4.68
CA ALA A 363 -12.71 39.79 -4.20
C ALA A 363 -12.84 39.43 -2.71
N ALA A 364 -11.85 38.74 -2.17
CA ALA A 364 -11.75 38.39 -0.75
C ALA A 364 -10.98 39.41 0.10
N ASN A 365 -10.51 40.53 -0.49
CA ASN A 365 -9.67 41.56 0.15
C ASN A 365 -8.37 40.98 0.73
N ILE A 366 -7.75 40.00 0.07
CA ILE A 366 -6.50 39.38 0.50
C ILE A 366 -5.32 40.18 -0.06
N THR A 367 -4.41 40.58 0.84
CA THR A 367 -3.17 41.27 0.45
C THR A 367 -2.15 40.27 -0.10
N THR A 368 -1.50 40.63 -1.20
CA THR A 368 -0.46 39.82 -1.84
C THR A 368 0.91 40.55 -1.79
N PRO A 369 2.05 39.83 -1.84
CA PRO A 369 2.16 38.37 -1.91
C PRO A 369 1.82 37.69 -0.56
N ILE A 370 1.24 36.48 -0.66
CA ILE A 370 0.91 35.64 0.50
C ILE A 370 2.15 34.79 0.83
N LYS A 371 2.65 34.89 2.05
CA LYS A 371 3.76 34.07 2.53
C LYS A 371 3.25 32.71 3.01
N LEU A 372 3.86 31.63 2.53
CA LEU A 372 3.58 30.27 2.97
C LEU A 372 4.77 29.34 2.74
N THR A 373 4.81 28.25 3.49
CA THR A 373 5.77 27.16 3.30
C THR A 373 5.04 25.90 2.87
N LEU A 374 5.53 25.25 1.80
CA LEU A 374 5.08 23.94 1.37
C LEU A 374 5.99 22.89 2.02
N HIS A 375 5.42 22.02 2.86
CA HIS A 375 6.16 20.97 3.55
C HIS A 375 6.05 19.65 2.80
N TYR A 376 7.15 18.88 2.71
CA TYR A 376 7.19 17.57 2.08
C TYR A 376 8.12 16.60 2.82
N THR A 377 7.94 15.30 2.59
CA THR A 377 8.85 14.27 3.11
C THR A 377 9.94 13.96 2.10
N THR A 378 11.17 13.73 2.60
CA THR A 378 12.37 13.56 1.75
C THR A 378 12.69 12.12 1.38
N ASP A 379 12.12 11.14 2.10
CA ASP A 379 12.53 9.72 2.05
C ASP A 379 11.38 8.72 1.94
N HIS A 380 10.14 9.18 1.71
CA HIS A 380 8.96 8.29 1.71
C HIS A 380 8.37 8.06 0.32
N TYR A 381 8.31 9.09 -0.53
CA TYR A 381 7.65 9.04 -1.83
C TYR A 381 8.61 9.03 -3.02
N GLY A 382 9.88 8.75 -2.79
CA GLY A 382 10.90 8.67 -3.83
C GLY A 382 11.62 9.98 -4.10
N SER A 383 12.69 9.88 -4.89
CA SER A 383 13.66 10.97 -5.13
C SER A 383 13.10 12.16 -5.95
N ALA A 384 11.99 11.95 -6.65
CA ALA A 384 11.36 12.98 -7.49
C ALA A 384 10.58 14.02 -6.69
N THR A 385 10.20 13.73 -5.44
CA THR A 385 9.36 14.59 -4.60
C THR A 385 9.91 16.00 -4.43
N LYS A 386 11.21 16.15 -4.18
CA LYS A 386 11.82 17.49 -4.06
C LYS A 386 11.63 18.31 -5.34
N LYS A 387 11.82 17.70 -6.51
CA LYS A 387 11.66 18.37 -7.81
C LYS A 387 10.22 18.82 -8.06
N GLU A 388 9.24 18.00 -7.65
CA GLU A 388 7.83 18.38 -7.67
C GLU A 388 7.59 19.66 -6.85
N PHE A 389 8.10 19.72 -5.62
CA PHE A 389 7.93 20.87 -4.75
C PHE A 389 8.66 22.12 -5.24
N GLU A 390 9.82 21.99 -5.89
CA GLU A 390 10.52 23.10 -6.57
C GLU A 390 9.65 23.69 -7.70
N ILE A 391 8.93 22.86 -8.46
CA ILE A 391 8.01 23.32 -9.52
C ILE A 391 6.78 24.00 -8.91
N LEU A 392 6.18 23.42 -7.87
CA LEU A 392 5.05 24.01 -7.15
C LEU A 392 5.42 25.42 -6.61
N GLN A 393 6.56 25.54 -5.94
CA GLN A 393 7.11 26.81 -5.45
C GLN A 393 7.26 27.81 -6.60
N LYS A 394 7.88 27.37 -7.68
CA LYS A 394 8.11 28.23 -8.85
C LYS A 394 6.80 28.75 -9.44
N GLN A 395 5.80 27.88 -9.66
CA GLN A 395 4.50 28.27 -10.23
C GLN A 395 3.79 29.32 -9.33
N LEU A 396 3.83 29.13 -8.02
CA LEU A 396 3.24 30.06 -7.07
C LEU A 396 3.97 31.42 -7.10
N ASN A 397 5.30 31.42 -7.04
CA ASN A 397 6.10 32.64 -7.00
C ASN A 397 6.09 33.41 -8.33
N ASP A 398 6.11 32.72 -9.46
CA ASP A 398 5.99 33.34 -10.80
C ASP A 398 4.66 34.11 -10.98
N SER A 399 3.62 33.75 -10.24
CA SER A 399 2.35 34.47 -10.25
C SER A 399 2.45 35.89 -9.65
N GLY A 400 3.43 36.15 -8.82
CA GLY A 400 3.55 37.37 -8.00
C GLY A 400 2.48 37.49 -6.91
N LEU A 401 1.62 36.49 -6.73
CA LEU A 401 0.55 36.46 -5.72
C LEU A 401 0.99 35.75 -4.42
N PHE A 402 2.05 34.97 -4.51
CA PHE A 402 2.61 34.19 -3.40
C PHE A 402 4.10 34.44 -3.23
N ASP A 403 4.57 34.33 -1.98
CA ASP A 403 5.98 34.24 -1.58
C ASP A 403 6.13 32.88 -0.87
N ALA A 404 6.25 31.83 -1.70
CA ALA A 404 6.26 30.44 -1.27
C ALA A 404 7.70 29.95 -1.05
N THR A 405 7.90 29.23 0.06
CA THR A 405 9.12 28.47 0.35
C THR A 405 8.79 26.97 0.39
N ILE A 406 9.82 26.12 0.30
CA ILE A 406 9.68 24.67 0.46
C ILE A 406 10.55 24.19 1.62
N GLU A 407 10.06 23.23 2.39
CA GLU A 407 10.79 22.61 3.49
C GLU A 407 10.57 21.09 3.48
N GLY A 408 11.69 20.34 3.39
CA GLY A 408 11.67 18.88 3.40
C GLY A 408 12.16 18.32 4.73
N SER A 409 11.52 17.27 5.22
CA SER A 409 11.95 16.52 6.40
C SER A 409 11.75 15.01 6.24
N PRO A 410 12.55 14.17 6.94
CA PRO A 410 12.33 12.72 6.91
C PRO A 410 10.94 12.34 7.43
N TRP A 411 10.37 11.26 6.90
CA TRP A 411 9.03 10.78 7.24
C TRP A 411 8.80 10.62 8.74
N ALA A 412 9.78 10.05 9.44
CA ALA A 412 9.73 9.86 10.89
C ALA A 412 9.53 11.17 11.69
N THR A 413 9.93 12.32 11.13
CA THR A 413 9.71 13.64 11.70
C THR A 413 8.49 14.33 11.09
N PHE A 414 8.30 14.16 9.79
CA PHE A 414 7.24 14.79 9.02
C PHE A 414 5.85 14.37 9.51
N ARG A 415 5.59 13.08 9.59
CA ARG A 415 4.26 12.56 9.92
C ARG A 415 3.77 12.96 11.33
N PRO A 416 4.56 12.86 12.41
CA PRO A 416 4.15 13.36 13.73
C PRO A 416 3.94 14.88 13.78
N ALA A 417 4.67 15.64 12.98
CA ALA A 417 4.50 17.10 12.92
C ALA A 417 3.20 17.47 12.19
N GLU A 418 2.91 16.79 11.09
CA GLU A 418 1.66 16.96 10.34
C GLU A 418 0.45 16.62 11.20
N GLN A 419 0.43 15.47 11.87
CA GLN A 419 -0.65 15.05 12.78
C GLN A 419 -0.90 16.05 13.92
N LYS A 420 0.13 16.76 14.35
CA LYS A 420 0.04 17.85 15.35
C LYS A 420 -0.38 19.19 14.75
N GLY A 421 -0.72 19.24 13.46
CA GLY A 421 -1.16 20.45 12.76
C GLY A 421 -0.09 21.52 12.64
N LYS A 422 1.21 21.15 12.61
CA LYS A 422 2.33 22.11 12.54
C LYS A 422 2.52 22.71 11.15
N TYR A 423 1.97 22.11 10.11
CA TYR A 423 2.13 22.53 8.73
C TYR A 423 0.87 23.22 8.22
N ASP A 424 1.04 24.37 7.58
CA ASP A 424 -0.07 25.11 6.95
C ASP A 424 -0.47 24.43 5.64
N VAL A 425 0.54 24.05 4.82
CA VAL A 425 0.40 23.32 3.55
C VAL A 425 1.43 22.20 3.49
N TYR A 426 1.00 21.03 3.15
CA TYR A 426 1.90 19.88 3.03
C TYR A 426 1.45 18.92 1.93
N GLY A 427 2.42 18.23 1.33
CA GLY A 427 2.14 17.21 0.32
C GLY A 427 2.29 15.81 0.85
N MET A 428 1.34 14.97 0.49
CA MET A 428 1.34 13.55 0.78
C MET A 428 0.82 12.74 -0.42
N GLY A 429 0.97 11.42 -0.32
CA GLY A 429 0.34 10.46 -1.20
C GLY A 429 -0.73 9.66 -0.49
N TRP A 430 -1.62 9.08 -1.26
CA TRP A 430 -2.55 8.08 -0.79
C TRP A 430 -2.47 6.84 -1.68
N PHE A 431 -2.18 5.71 -1.07
CA PHE A 431 -2.35 4.39 -1.65
C PHE A 431 -3.65 3.84 -1.10
N PRO A 432 -4.61 3.45 -1.94
CA PRO A 432 -5.91 3.04 -1.42
C PRO A 432 -5.81 1.72 -0.65
N ASP A 433 -6.52 1.63 0.46
CA ASP A 433 -6.72 0.39 1.20
C ASP A 433 -7.49 -0.62 0.34
N PHE A 434 -8.41 -0.09 -0.48
CA PHE A 434 -9.22 -0.80 -1.46
C PHE A 434 -9.69 0.13 -2.59
N PRO A 435 -9.99 -0.41 -3.79
CA PRO A 435 -10.30 0.38 -4.98
C PRO A 435 -11.78 0.82 -5.03
N ASP A 436 -12.20 1.68 -4.11
CA ASP A 436 -13.52 2.33 -4.12
C ASP A 436 -13.38 3.82 -3.83
N ALA A 437 -14.27 4.64 -4.39
CA ALA A 437 -14.26 6.09 -4.19
C ALA A 437 -14.41 6.49 -2.71
N ASP A 438 -15.10 5.71 -1.87
CA ASP A 438 -15.19 5.95 -0.43
C ASP A 438 -13.81 6.02 0.22
N ASN A 439 -12.86 5.19 -0.23
CA ASN A 439 -11.49 5.18 0.30
C ASN A 439 -10.63 6.37 -0.13
N TYR A 440 -11.13 7.19 -1.06
CA TYR A 440 -10.50 8.46 -1.46
C TYR A 440 -11.23 9.69 -0.92
N LEU A 441 -12.37 9.51 -0.31
CA LEU A 441 -13.19 10.60 0.21
C LEU A 441 -13.29 10.56 1.73
N ALA A 442 -13.67 9.43 2.31
CA ALA A 442 -13.86 9.32 3.76
C ALA A 442 -12.56 9.55 4.58
N PRO A 443 -11.39 9.01 4.22
CA PRO A 443 -10.14 9.26 4.95
C PRO A 443 -9.73 10.74 5.01
N PHE A 444 -10.27 11.57 4.14
CA PHE A 444 -9.95 13.01 4.07
C PHE A 444 -11.04 13.90 4.62
N LEU A 445 -12.32 13.45 4.60
CA LEU A 445 -13.49 14.33 4.73
C LEU A 445 -14.50 13.88 5.78
N ASP A 446 -14.43 12.64 6.27
CA ASP A 446 -15.32 12.14 7.32
C ASP A 446 -14.94 12.73 8.69
N LYS A 447 -15.78 12.52 9.70
CA LYS A 447 -15.62 13.11 11.04
C LYS A 447 -14.29 12.77 11.70
N ASP A 448 -13.91 11.50 11.62
CA ASP A 448 -12.67 10.96 12.18
C ASP A 448 -11.73 10.57 11.04
N ASN A 449 -11.37 11.57 10.20
CA ASN A 449 -10.56 11.32 9.00
C ASN A 449 -9.08 11.10 9.33
N PHE A 450 -8.42 10.33 8.46
CA PHE A 450 -7.00 9.94 8.58
C PHE A 450 -6.04 11.15 8.67
N LEU A 451 -6.35 12.24 7.95
CA LEU A 451 -5.51 13.43 7.97
C LEU A 451 -5.60 14.23 9.28
N GLY A 452 -6.58 13.94 10.15
CA GLY A 452 -6.84 14.80 11.30
C GLY A 452 -7.17 16.25 10.86
N SER A 453 -7.71 16.41 9.64
CA SER A 453 -7.98 17.73 9.06
C SER A 453 -8.98 18.52 9.89
N PRO A 454 -8.71 19.81 10.17
CA PRO A 454 -9.69 20.68 10.82
C PRO A 454 -10.85 21.08 9.91
N TYR A 455 -10.84 20.68 8.65
CA TYR A 455 -11.96 20.92 7.74
C TYR A 455 -13.12 20.00 8.03
N HIS A 456 -14.30 20.58 8.19
CA HIS A 456 -15.55 19.86 8.40
C HIS A 456 -16.66 20.41 7.49
N ASN A 457 -17.34 19.49 6.82
CA ASN A 457 -18.53 19.81 6.03
C ASN A 457 -19.65 18.81 6.37
N SER A 458 -20.66 19.29 7.06
CA SER A 458 -21.76 18.45 7.55
C SER A 458 -22.58 17.78 6.44
N LYS A 459 -22.66 18.39 5.25
CA LYS A 459 -23.31 17.77 4.09
C LYS A 459 -22.52 16.55 3.61
N ILE A 460 -21.19 16.62 3.61
CA ILE A 460 -20.33 15.48 3.25
C ILE A 460 -20.48 14.39 4.31
N SER A 461 -20.13 14.69 5.57
CA SER A 461 -20.00 13.67 6.61
C SER A 461 -21.32 13.11 7.14
N ASN A 462 -22.42 13.90 7.12
CA ASN A 462 -23.70 13.47 7.69
C ASN A 462 -24.72 13.04 6.63
N THR A 463 -24.49 13.34 5.34
CA THR A 463 -25.47 13.06 4.29
C THR A 463 -24.88 12.27 3.15
N LEU A 464 -23.85 12.81 2.45
CA LEU A 464 -23.39 12.24 1.19
C LEU A 464 -22.57 10.95 1.38
N ILE A 465 -21.62 10.90 2.33
CA ILE A 465 -20.88 9.67 2.65
C ILE A 465 -21.86 8.57 3.13
N PRO A 466 -22.74 8.81 4.12
CA PRO A 466 -23.74 7.81 4.51
C PRO A 466 -24.68 7.38 3.39
N ALA A 467 -25.09 8.28 2.48
CA ALA A 467 -25.93 7.94 1.35
C ALA A 467 -25.19 7.03 0.37
N SER A 468 -23.96 7.37 -0.02
CA SER A 468 -23.14 6.55 -0.92
C SER A 468 -22.89 5.13 -0.37
N ARG A 469 -22.80 4.96 0.95
CA ARG A 469 -22.60 3.66 1.61
C ARG A 469 -23.86 2.80 1.68
N ARG A 470 -25.06 3.35 1.43
CA ARG A 470 -26.29 2.56 1.29
C ARG A 470 -26.44 1.91 -0.08
N GLU A 471 -25.73 2.41 -1.08
CA GLU A 471 -25.83 1.93 -2.45
C GLU A 471 -24.87 0.74 -2.67
N ALA A 472 -25.40 -0.48 -2.69
CA ALA A 472 -24.64 -1.69 -2.99
C ALA A 472 -24.06 -1.66 -4.41
N ASP A 473 -24.84 -1.14 -5.37
CA ASP A 473 -24.33 -0.80 -6.71
C ASP A 473 -23.56 0.50 -6.66
N ARG A 474 -22.23 0.43 -6.79
CA ARG A 474 -21.34 1.59 -6.71
C ARG A 474 -21.56 2.59 -7.85
N ILE A 475 -22.16 2.19 -8.96
CA ILE A 475 -22.58 3.10 -10.03
C ILE A 475 -23.74 3.98 -9.53
N ALA A 476 -24.68 3.42 -8.79
CA ALA A 476 -25.81 4.16 -8.20
C ALA A 476 -25.35 5.19 -7.15
N ALA A 477 -24.20 4.97 -6.50
CA ALA A 477 -23.59 5.92 -5.57
C ALA A 477 -22.94 7.15 -6.26
N SER A 478 -22.72 7.10 -7.59
CA SER A 478 -21.96 8.14 -8.32
C SER A 478 -22.50 9.57 -8.15
N PRO A 479 -23.80 9.84 -8.07
CA PRO A 479 -24.30 11.20 -7.83
C PRO A 479 -23.82 11.78 -6.49
N ASP A 480 -23.85 11.01 -5.41
CA ASP A 480 -23.39 11.44 -4.09
C ASP A 480 -21.88 11.64 -4.06
N LEU A 481 -21.14 10.70 -4.66
CA LEU A 481 -19.68 10.77 -4.79
C LEU A 481 -19.24 11.98 -5.61
N THR A 482 -19.93 12.31 -6.71
CA THR A 482 -19.69 13.51 -7.52
C THR A 482 -19.98 14.78 -6.72
N ALA A 483 -21.10 14.82 -5.98
CA ALA A 483 -21.45 15.96 -5.15
C ALA A 483 -20.39 16.25 -4.06
N ILE A 484 -19.78 15.19 -3.48
CA ILE A 484 -18.66 15.37 -2.54
C ILE A 484 -17.46 16.02 -3.25
N GLN A 485 -17.06 15.51 -4.42
CA GLN A 485 -15.92 16.02 -5.19
C GLN A 485 -16.14 17.49 -5.60
N ASP A 486 -17.36 17.88 -5.96
CA ASP A 486 -17.70 19.27 -6.28
C ASP A 486 -17.58 20.20 -5.06
N ILE A 487 -17.98 19.74 -3.88
CA ILE A 487 -17.78 20.48 -2.62
C ILE A 487 -16.28 20.62 -2.33
N VAL A 488 -15.50 19.54 -2.50
CA VAL A 488 -14.03 19.56 -2.31
C VAL A 488 -13.38 20.54 -3.27
N ALA A 489 -13.75 20.52 -4.54
CA ALA A 489 -13.25 21.49 -5.53
C ALA A 489 -13.65 22.94 -5.19
N ASN A 490 -14.80 23.14 -4.55
CA ASN A 490 -15.23 24.46 -4.10
C ASN A 490 -14.48 24.94 -2.87
N ASP A 491 -14.28 24.09 -1.86
CA ASP A 491 -13.72 24.48 -0.55
C ASP A 491 -12.22 24.29 -0.46
N VAL A 492 -11.65 23.45 -1.32
CA VAL A 492 -10.22 23.13 -1.44
C VAL A 492 -9.57 22.82 -0.08
N PRO A 493 -10.09 21.86 0.69
CA PRO A 493 -9.37 21.39 1.88
C PRO A 493 -8.16 20.52 1.50
N VAL A 494 -8.22 19.88 0.34
CA VAL A 494 -7.19 19.06 -0.29
C VAL A 494 -7.18 19.39 -1.78
N LEU A 495 -5.99 19.48 -2.37
CA LEU A 495 -5.78 19.78 -3.78
C LEU A 495 -5.09 18.60 -4.46
N PRO A 496 -5.80 17.79 -5.26
CA PRO A 496 -5.20 16.69 -6.01
C PRO A 496 -4.23 17.21 -7.06
N LEU A 497 -3.11 16.51 -7.26
CA LEU A 497 -2.06 16.87 -8.20
C LEU A 497 -2.00 15.90 -9.37
N TRP A 498 -1.77 14.62 -9.09
CA TRP A 498 -1.61 13.59 -10.11
C TRP A 498 -1.92 12.18 -9.54
N GLN A 499 -2.18 11.24 -10.43
CA GLN A 499 -2.24 9.82 -10.17
C GLN A 499 -1.06 9.10 -10.81
N GLY A 500 -0.52 8.09 -10.13
CA GLY A 500 0.67 7.34 -10.56
C GLY A 500 0.31 6.05 -11.27
N LYS A 501 1.23 5.60 -12.14
CA LYS A 501 1.29 4.23 -12.63
C LYS A 501 2.24 3.41 -11.77
N GLN A 502 2.17 2.10 -11.86
CA GLN A 502 3.05 1.18 -11.18
C GLN A 502 3.96 0.47 -12.16
N TYR A 503 5.15 0.13 -11.72
CA TYR A 503 6.15 -0.55 -12.53
C TYR A 503 6.77 -1.70 -11.74
N VAL A 504 7.03 -2.80 -12.45
CA VAL A 504 7.85 -3.91 -12.00
C VAL A 504 8.92 -4.13 -13.06
N ALA A 505 10.18 -4.14 -12.64
CA ALA A 505 11.27 -4.62 -13.48
C ALA A 505 11.67 -6.01 -13.00
N ALA A 506 11.86 -6.94 -13.92
CA ALA A 506 12.20 -8.32 -13.60
C ALA A 506 13.18 -8.89 -14.61
N ARG A 507 13.95 -9.88 -14.18
CA ARG A 507 14.76 -10.68 -15.08
C ARG A 507 13.88 -11.54 -15.99
N ASP A 508 14.34 -11.83 -17.19
CA ASP A 508 13.61 -12.54 -18.25
C ASP A 508 13.16 -13.96 -17.87
N ASP A 509 13.85 -14.58 -16.90
CA ASP A 509 13.51 -15.91 -16.36
C ASP A 509 12.43 -15.89 -15.27
N VAL A 510 11.88 -14.69 -14.91
CA VAL A 510 10.77 -14.56 -13.97
C VAL A 510 9.47 -14.29 -14.71
N THR A 511 8.49 -15.15 -14.52
CA THR A 511 7.16 -15.03 -15.11
C THR A 511 6.11 -14.61 -14.08
N GLY A 512 4.93 -14.14 -14.56
CA GLY A 512 3.84 -13.67 -13.70
C GLY A 512 3.99 -12.23 -13.23
N THR A 513 4.99 -11.50 -13.69
CA THR A 513 5.34 -10.12 -13.33
C THR A 513 4.21 -9.12 -13.61
N ALA A 514 3.44 -9.33 -14.69
CA ALA A 514 2.25 -8.52 -14.99
C ALA A 514 1.14 -8.57 -13.92
N TYR A 515 1.27 -9.47 -12.97
CA TYR A 515 0.34 -9.65 -11.84
C TYR A 515 1.04 -9.57 -10.49
N ALA A 516 2.29 -9.16 -10.46
CA ALA A 516 3.08 -9.04 -9.22
C ALA A 516 2.54 -7.95 -8.29
N LEU A 517 1.89 -6.92 -8.86
CA LEU A 517 1.15 -5.89 -8.13
C LEU A 517 -0.27 -5.81 -8.66
N ASN A 518 -1.24 -5.53 -7.78
CA ASN A 518 -2.55 -5.05 -8.21
C ASN A 518 -2.58 -3.52 -8.23
N SER A 519 -3.69 -2.92 -8.71
CA SER A 519 -3.84 -1.46 -8.81
C SER A 519 -3.72 -0.72 -7.46
N SER A 520 -4.01 -1.38 -6.35
CA SER A 520 -3.82 -0.86 -4.98
C SER A 520 -2.41 -1.08 -4.41
N SER A 521 -1.41 -1.36 -5.25
CA SER A 521 -0.02 -1.65 -4.85
C SER A 521 0.15 -2.86 -3.94
N THR A 522 -0.80 -3.79 -3.97
CA THR A 522 -0.69 -5.06 -3.25
C THR A 522 0.28 -5.98 -3.98
N LEU A 523 1.34 -6.38 -3.29
CA LEU A 523 2.31 -7.33 -3.80
C LEU A 523 1.72 -8.75 -3.77
N GLN A 524 1.75 -9.43 -4.92
CA GLN A 524 1.19 -10.77 -5.12
C GLN A 524 2.30 -11.77 -5.41
N LEU A 525 3.09 -12.12 -4.40
CA LEU A 525 4.25 -13.02 -4.53
C LEU A 525 3.86 -14.40 -5.08
N TRP A 526 2.63 -14.84 -4.83
CA TRP A 526 2.09 -16.10 -5.33
C TRP A 526 1.92 -16.18 -6.85
N GLU A 527 1.94 -15.04 -7.55
CA GLU A 527 1.86 -14.99 -9.01
C GLU A 527 3.21 -15.19 -9.69
N LEU A 528 4.31 -14.94 -8.98
CA LEU A 528 5.65 -15.06 -9.52
C LEU A 528 6.07 -16.53 -9.68
N SER A 529 6.75 -16.87 -10.77
CA SER A 529 7.39 -18.17 -10.95
C SER A 529 8.64 -18.06 -11.80
N ARG A 530 9.55 -19.02 -11.67
CA ARG A 530 10.67 -19.18 -12.61
C ARG A 530 10.21 -19.93 -13.84
N GLY A 531 10.67 -19.51 -14.99
CA GLY A 531 10.39 -20.12 -16.29
C GLY A 531 10.66 -19.15 -17.42
N VAL A 532 10.76 -19.65 -18.63
CA VAL A 532 10.83 -18.79 -19.83
C VAL A 532 9.41 -18.32 -20.13
N SER A 533 9.23 -17.02 -20.36
CA SER A 533 8.00 -16.48 -20.94
C SER A 533 7.82 -17.11 -22.33
N GLY A 534 6.80 -17.98 -22.46
CA GLY A 534 6.44 -18.65 -23.71
C GLY A 534 5.72 -17.73 -24.68
#